data_33c68b3097f23db2dd7bb96cb32e2d3b
#
_entry.id   33c68b3097f23db2dd7bb96cb32e2d3b
#
_cell.length_a   1.000
_cell.length_b   1.000
_cell.length_c   1.000
_cell.angle_alpha   90.00
_cell.angle_beta   90.00
_cell.angle_gamma   90.00
#
_symmetry.space_group_name_H-M   'P 1'
#
loop_
_entity.id
_entity.type
_entity.pdbx_description
1 polymer ?
#
loop_
_entity_poly.entity_id
_entity_poly.type
_entity_poly.pdbx_seq_one_letter_code
_entity_poly.pdbx_strand_id
1 'polypeptide(L)' 'MSKEKAIELINEVKHSLFLVKSMLYIRDEDTLVEKMDLNIQKCDKALKELED' A
#
# COMPACT_ATOMS: atom_id res chain seq x y z
N MET A 1 15.66 1.55 -13.32
CA MET A 1 15.48 1.34 -11.87
C MET A 1 15.78 -0.11 -11.53
N SER A 2 16.56 -0.35 -10.49
CA SER A 2 16.86 -1.72 -10.07
C SER A 2 15.64 -2.36 -9.41
N LYS A 3 15.63 -3.69 -9.40
CA LYS A 3 14.58 -4.45 -8.73
C LYS A 3 14.51 -4.11 -7.24
N GLU A 4 15.65 -4.02 -6.59
CA GLU A 4 15.73 -3.67 -5.16
C GLU A 4 15.17 -2.28 -4.89
N LYS A 5 15.47 -1.33 -5.77
CA LYS A 5 14.96 0.04 -5.63
C LYS A 5 13.45 0.08 -5.82
N ALA A 6 12.93 -0.69 -6.79
CA ALA A 6 11.49 -0.77 -7.01
C ALA A 6 10.78 -1.34 -5.78
N ILE A 7 11.32 -2.41 -5.20
CA ILE A 7 10.76 -3.02 -3.99
C ILE A 7 10.74 -2.01 -2.84
N GLU A 8 11.84 -1.28 -2.65
CA GLU A 8 11.94 -0.26 -1.60
C GLU A 8 10.86 0.81 -1.77
N LEU A 9 10.69 1.33 -2.99
CA LEU A 9 9.72 2.39 -3.26
C LEU A 9 8.29 1.91 -3.05
N ILE A 10 7.98 0.68 -3.46
CA ILE A 10 6.63 0.12 -3.26
C ILE A 10 6.36 -0.07 -1.77
N ASN A 11 7.35 -0.51 -1.00
CA ASN A 11 7.19 -0.63 0.45
C ASN A 11 6.96 0.71 1.12
N GLU A 12 7.61 1.77 0.67
CA GLU A 12 7.39 3.12 1.19
C GLU A 12 5.96 3.59 0.92
N VAL A 13 5.47 3.37 -0.30
CA VAL A 13 4.09 3.72 -0.67
C VAL A 13 3.10 2.92 0.16
N LYS A 14 3.34 1.62 0.31
CA LYS A 14 2.48 0.76 1.11
C LYS A 14 2.40 1.25 2.56
N HIS A 15 3.54 1.62 3.14
CA HIS A 15 3.58 2.16 4.50
C HIS A 15 2.74 3.44 4.63
N SER A 16 2.86 4.35 3.66
CA SER A 16 2.07 5.58 3.64
C SER A 16 0.57 5.28 3.55
N LEU A 17 0.19 4.28 2.75
CA LEU A 17 -1.21 3.87 2.62
C LEU A 17 -1.76 3.34 3.95
N PHE A 18 -0.96 2.58 4.71
CA PHE A 18 -1.37 2.11 6.03
C PHE A 18 -1.59 3.27 7.01
N LEU A 19 -0.73 4.28 6.98
CA LEU A 19 -0.89 5.44 7.84
C LEU A 19 -2.18 6.20 7.52
N VAL A 20 -2.44 6.41 6.23
CA VAL A 20 -3.67 7.09 5.79
C VAL A 20 -4.90 6.26 6.16
N LYS A 21 -4.84 4.95 5.94
CA LYS A 21 -5.92 4.04 6.31
C LYS A 21 -6.25 4.15 7.79
N SER A 22 -5.23 4.18 8.65
CA SER A 22 -5.43 4.30 10.09
C SER A 22 -6.16 5.58 10.47
N MET A 23 -5.79 6.69 9.84
CA MET A 23 -6.47 7.98 10.06
C MET A 23 -7.92 7.94 9.60
N LEU A 24 -8.18 7.35 8.44
CA LEU A 24 -9.53 7.25 7.90
C LEU A 24 -10.40 6.33 8.75
N TYR A 25 -9.82 5.25 9.26
CA TYR A 25 -10.52 4.33 10.15
C TYR A 25 -10.99 5.03 11.42
N ILE A 26 -10.14 5.86 12.01
CA ILE A 26 -10.48 6.63 13.21
C ILE A 26 -11.62 7.61 12.94
N ARG A 27 -11.72 8.11 11.71
CA ARG A 27 -12.77 9.05 11.29
C ARG A 27 -14.02 8.38 10.76
N ASP A 28 -14.11 7.06 10.83
CA ASP A 28 -15.24 6.27 10.30
C ASP A 28 -15.50 6.49 8.81
N GLU A 29 -14.44 6.72 8.05
CA GLU A 29 -14.51 6.91 6.60
C GLU A 29 -14.40 5.56 5.89
N ASP A 30 -15.42 4.70 6.07
CA ASP A 30 -15.38 3.30 5.65
C ASP A 30 -15.10 3.10 4.17
N THR A 31 -15.72 3.91 3.31
CA THR A 31 -15.50 3.80 1.85
C THR A 31 -14.06 4.08 1.47
N LEU A 32 -13.45 5.08 2.11
CA LEU A 32 -12.05 5.42 1.85
C LEU A 32 -11.11 4.38 2.44
N VAL A 33 -11.45 3.79 3.58
CA VAL A 33 -10.70 2.68 4.16
C VAL A 33 -10.65 1.51 3.18
N GLU A 34 -11.78 1.16 2.57
CA GLU A 34 -11.84 0.09 1.56
C GLU A 34 -10.94 0.41 0.36
N LYS A 35 -10.94 1.66 -0.10
CA LYS A 35 -10.08 2.07 -1.21
C LYS A 35 -8.60 1.94 -0.86
N MET A 36 -8.23 2.28 0.38
CA MET A 36 -6.85 2.13 0.84
C MET A 36 -6.47 0.65 0.91
N ASP A 37 -7.37 -0.21 1.37
CA ASP A 37 -7.13 -1.66 1.39
C ASP A 37 -6.87 -2.20 -0.01
N LEU A 38 -7.64 -1.77 -1.00
CA LEU A 38 -7.44 -2.19 -2.39
C LEU A 38 -6.09 -1.74 -2.91
N ASN A 39 -5.68 -0.52 -2.58
CA ASN A 39 -4.38 -0.02 -3.00
C ASN A 39 -3.23 -0.78 -2.33
N ILE A 40 -3.39 -1.13 -1.05
CA ILE A 40 -2.41 -1.94 -0.33
C ILE A 40 -2.28 -3.31 -0.99
N GLN A 41 -3.40 -3.92 -1.39
CA GLN A 41 -3.39 -5.20 -2.10
C GLN A 41 -2.64 -5.10 -3.43
N LYS A 42 -2.79 -3.98 -4.14
CA LYS A 42 -2.05 -3.75 -5.39
C LYS A 42 -0.55 -3.67 -5.13
N CYS A 43 -0.14 -3.04 -4.04
CA CYS A 43 1.27 -2.98 -3.66
C CYS A 43 1.81 -4.39 -3.36
N ASP A 44 1.04 -5.20 -2.62
CA ASP A 44 1.43 -6.57 -2.29
C ASP A 44 1.58 -7.42 -3.55
N LYS A 45 0.65 -7.26 -4.49
CA LYS A 45 0.70 -7.98 -5.75
C LYS A 45 1.94 -7.59 -6.56
N ALA A 46 2.24 -6.30 -6.63
CA ALA A 46 3.43 -5.83 -7.32
C ALA A 46 4.71 -6.35 -6.69
N LEU A 47 4.78 -6.35 -5.36
CA LEU A 47 5.93 -6.88 -4.63
C LEU A 47 6.13 -8.36 -4.91
N LYS A 48 5.04 -9.12 -4.94
CA LYS A 48 5.10 -10.55 -5.23
C LYS A 48 5.65 -10.80 -6.64
N GLU A 49 5.20 -10.03 -7.62
CA GLU A 49 5.69 -10.15 -9.00
C GLU A 49 7.18 -9.82 -9.10
N LEU A 50 7.64 -8.84 -8.33
CA LEU A 50 9.06 -8.47 -8.34
C LEU A 50 9.96 -9.50 -7.65
N GLU A 51 9.41 -10.25 -6.70
CA GLU A 51 10.15 -11.26 -5.97
C GLU A 51 10.27 -12.60 -6.71
N ASP A 52 9.44 -12.82 -7.69
CA ASP A 52 9.50 -14.04 -8.53
C ASP A 52 10.68 -13.96 -9.58
#